data_a365ebc0aba29b95cf43b6cae09f98b0
#
_entry.id   a365ebc0aba29b95cf43b6cae09f98b0
#
_cell.length_a   1.000
_cell.length_b   1.000
_cell.length_c   1.000
_cell.angle_alpha   90.00
_cell.angle_beta   90.00
_cell.angle_gamma   90.00
#
_symmetry.space_group_name_H-M   'P 1'
#
loop_
_entity.id
_entity.type
_entity.pdbx_description
1 polymer ?
#
loop_
_entity_poly.entity_id
_entity_poly.type
_entity_poly.pdbx_seq_one_letter_code
_entity_poly.pdbx_strand_id
1 'polypeptide(L)'
;LEGETVDVVRDDLALQQKTVSSGGITIDVAPTEYVEVGIPYTPIIETLPVETRLPNGNVQGFLKRITEVNLILNSTQSIKVDTEEVSFRNLEDLSLGTGIEFYTGIKTVQPLNGFTEESTLTITQTKPLFFTLLGIEYKVSI
;
A
#
# COMPACT_ATOMS: atom_id res chain seq x y z
N LEU A 1 -22.85 13.94 5.43
CA LEU A 1 -22.38 12.79 4.61
C LEU A 1 -23.53 12.02 3.93
N GLU A 2 -24.76 12.50 4.01
CA GLU A 2 -25.90 11.83 3.35
C GLU A 2 -25.67 11.72 1.84
N GLY A 3 -25.83 10.51 1.30
CA GLY A 3 -25.55 10.22 -0.11
C GLY A 3 -24.07 10.00 -0.47
N GLU A 4 -23.15 10.28 0.43
CA GLU A 4 -21.72 10.07 0.20
C GLU A 4 -21.32 8.61 0.36
N THR A 5 -20.35 8.20 -0.45
CA THR A 5 -19.72 6.88 -0.31
C THR A 5 -18.60 6.97 0.70
N VAL A 6 -18.59 6.06 1.65
CA VAL A 6 -17.61 6.01 2.73
C VAL A 6 -16.87 4.67 2.78
N ASP A 7 -15.61 4.73 3.18
CA ASP A 7 -14.84 3.54 3.56
C ASP A 7 -15.25 3.07 4.93
N VAL A 8 -15.24 1.75 5.12
CA VAL A 8 -15.63 1.11 6.38
C VAL A 8 -14.56 0.09 6.76
N VAL A 9 -14.05 0.20 7.97
CA VAL A 9 -13.17 -0.78 8.60
C VAL A 9 -13.88 -1.37 9.80
N ARG A 10 -13.93 -2.67 9.90
CA ARG A 10 -14.47 -3.41 11.04
C ARG A 10 -13.41 -4.36 11.56
N ASP A 11 -13.02 -4.19 12.81
CA ASP A 11 -12.06 -5.08 13.48
C ASP A 11 -10.82 -5.37 12.59
N ASP A 12 -10.14 -4.32 12.12
CA ASP A 12 -8.98 -4.38 11.20
C ASP A 12 -9.25 -5.03 9.82
N LEU A 13 -10.51 -5.19 9.46
CA LEU A 13 -10.93 -5.68 8.15
C LEU A 13 -11.58 -4.55 7.33
N ALA A 14 -10.96 -4.21 6.21
CA ALA A 14 -11.57 -3.30 5.24
C ALA A 14 -12.78 -3.98 4.58
N LEU A 15 -13.93 -3.36 4.71
CA LEU A 15 -15.17 -3.79 4.06
C LEU A 15 -15.37 -3.10 2.71
N GLN A 16 -16.37 -3.52 1.97
CA GLN A 16 -16.81 -2.78 0.80
C GLN A 16 -17.33 -1.41 1.22
N GLN A 17 -17.11 -0.42 0.36
CA GLN A 17 -17.64 0.92 0.55
C GLN A 17 -19.17 0.89 0.70
N LYS A 18 -19.68 1.77 1.55
CA LYS A 18 -21.13 1.91 1.81
C LYS A 18 -21.56 3.35 1.53
N THR A 19 -22.78 3.50 1.06
CA THR A 19 -23.39 4.83 0.89
C THR A 19 -24.17 5.17 2.14
N VAL A 20 -23.96 6.38 2.66
CA VAL A 20 -24.70 6.89 3.82
C VAL A 20 -26.15 7.17 3.45
N SER A 21 -27.07 6.60 4.19
CA SER A 21 -28.51 6.80 4.00
C SER A 21 -29.22 6.95 5.35
N SER A 22 -30.09 7.94 5.44
CA SER A 22 -30.80 8.30 6.69
C SER A 22 -29.87 8.54 7.88
N GLY A 23 -28.70 9.16 7.59
CA GLY A 23 -27.70 9.49 8.60
C GLY A 23 -26.85 8.31 9.09
N GLY A 24 -26.94 7.13 8.46
CA GLY A 24 -26.21 5.93 8.87
C GLY A 24 -25.79 5.04 7.72
N ILE A 25 -25.03 4.01 8.05
CA ILE A 25 -24.67 2.90 7.16
C ILE A 25 -25.10 1.58 7.77
N THR A 26 -25.34 0.59 6.94
CA THR A 26 -25.64 -0.79 7.39
C THR A 26 -24.47 -1.70 7.08
N ILE A 27 -23.99 -2.41 8.06
CA ILE A 27 -22.98 -3.47 7.93
C ILE A 27 -23.62 -4.83 8.15
N ASP A 28 -23.20 -5.82 7.37
CA ASP A 28 -23.86 -7.12 7.33
C ASP A 28 -23.52 -8.00 8.55
N VAL A 29 -22.36 -7.75 9.16
CA VAL A 29 -21.87 -8.49 10.33
C VAL A 29 -21.50 -7.49 11.42
N ALA A 30 -22.03 -7.71 12.62
CA ALA A 30 -21.72 -6.86 13.77
C ALA A 30 -20.21 -6.87 14.09
N PRO A 31 -19.64 -5.72 14.51
CA PRO A 31 -18.26 -5.67 14.98
C PRO A 31 -18.10 -6.42 16.30
N THR A 32 -16.91 -6.94 16.54
CA THR A 32 -16.54 -7.51 17.84
C THR A 32 -15.97 -6.44 18.76
N GLU A 33 -15.20 -5.52 18.20
CA GLU A 33 -14.51 -4.45 18.93
C GLU A 33 -14.92 -3.07 18.45
N TYR A 34 -14.74 -2.76 17.15
CA TYR A 34 -14.98 -1.42 16.64
C TYR A 34 -15.36 -1.37 15.15
N VAL A 35 -15.89 -0.25 14.76
CA VAL A 35 -16.08 0.15 13.35
C VAL A 35 -15.56 1.56 13.15
N GLU A 36 -14.74 1.76 12.14
CA GLU A 36 -14.32 3.05 11.66
C GLU A 36 -14.98 3.36 10.32
N VAL A 37 -15.41 4.58 10.16
CA VAL A 37 -16.07 5.07 8.94
C VAL A 37 -15.45 6.40 8.53
N GLY A 38 -15.03 6.51 7.29
CA GLY A 38 -14.38 7.73 6.80
C GLY A 38 -14.61 7.99 5.32
N ILE A 39 -14.30 9.21 4.89
CA ILE A 39 -14.30 9.58 3.48
C ILE A 39 -13.08 8.92 2.82
N PRO A 40 -13.26 8.21 1.70
CA PRO A 40 -12.16 7.54 1.03
C PRO A 40 -11.13 8.54 0.48
N TYR A 41 -9.87 8.24 0.66
CA TYR A 41 -8.77 8.92 -0.02
C TYR A 41 -7.65 7.91 -0.33
N THR A 42 -6.89 8.17 -1.39
CA THR A 42 -5.75 7.34 -1.77
C THR A 42 -4.46 8.15 -1.59
N PRO A 43 -3.65 7.85 -0.57
CA PRO A 43 -2.32 8.45 -0.45
C PRO A 43 -1.42 7.96 -1.58
N ILE A 44 -0.64 8.86 -2.16
CA ILE A 44 0.31 8.56 -3.24
C ILE A 44 1.67 9.13 -2.84
N ILE A 45 2.69 8.28 -2.85
CA ILE A 45 4.08 8.65 -2.70
C ILE A 45 4.80 8.24 -3.98
N GLU A 46 5.37 9.20 -4.70
CA GLU A 46 6.17 8.94 -5.89
C GLU A 46 7.63 9.31 -5.60
N THR A 47 8.55 8.38 -5.87
CA THR A 47 9.97 8.66 -5.71
C THR A 47 10.47 9.51 -6.88
N LEU A 48 11.54 10.26 -6.64
CA LEU A 48 12.27 10.88 -7.73
C LEU A 48 12.94 9.82 -8.61
N PRO A 49 13.24 10.14 -9.88
CA PRO A 49 14.03 9.27 -10.74
C PRO A 49 15.34 8.86 -10.08
N VAL A 50 15.68 7.58 -10.24
CA VAL A 50 16.91 7.04 -9.66
C VAL A 50 18.12 7.67 -10.38
N GLU A 51 18.92 8.40 -9.62
CA GLU A 51 20.20 8.90 -10.08
C GLU A 51 21.33 8.31 -9.23
N THR A 52 22.28 7.66 -9.88
CA THR A 52 23.49 7.17 -9.24
C THR A 52 24.73 7.65 -10.01
N ARG A 53 25.84 7.80 -9.33
CA ARG A 53 27.13 8.11 -9.95
C ARG A 53 27.89 6.83 -10.25
N LEU A 54 28.21 6.65 -11.49
CA LEU A 54 29.17 5.64 -11.94
C LEU A 54 30.58 6.24 -11.98
N PRO A 55 31.63 5.41 -11.92
CA PRO A 55 33.02 5.87 -12.04
C PRO A 55 33.28 6.72 -13.32
N ASN A 56 32.51 6.49 -14.36
CA ASN A 56 32.64 7.13 -15.68
C ASN A 56 31.61 8.24 -15.95
N GLY A 57 30.83 8.66 -14.93
CA GLY A 57 29.85 9.73 -15.10
C GLY A 57 28.51 9.46 -14.43
N ASN A 58 27.51 10.29 -14.78
CA ASN A 58 26.16 10.17 -14.27
C ASN A 58 25.34 9.18 -15.11
N VAL A 59 24.39 8.45 -14.52
CA VAL A 59 23.46 7.53 -15.20
C VAL A 59 22.26 8.24 -15.83
N GLN A 60 22.25 9.56 -15.86
CA GLN A 60 21.21 10.34 -16.51
C GLN A 60 21.16 10.01 -18.01
N GLY A 61 19.97 9.64 -18.51
CA GLY A 61 19.79 9.22 -19.90
C GLY A 61 20.06 7.73 -20.19
N PHE A 62 20.51 6.95 -19.20
CA PHE A 62 20.58 5.50 -19.34
C PHE A 62 19.26 4.83 -18.99
N LEU A 63 18.92 3.78 -19.72
CA LEU A 63 17.79 2.92 -19.38
C LEU A 63 18.11 2.13 -18.10
N LYS A 64 17.25 2.24 -17.11
CA LYS A 64 17.41 1.59 -15.81
C LYS A 64 16.08 1.00 -15.34
N ARG A 65 16.17 0.00 -14.47
CA ARG A 65 15.02 -0.69 -13.90
C ARG A 65 15.22 -0.95 -12.42
N ILE A 66 14.20 -0.68 -11.62
CA ILE A 66 14.16 -1.13 -10.23
C ILE A 66 13.81 -2.62 -10.22
N THR A 67 14.68 -3.45 -9.67
CA THR A 67 14.55 -4.91 -9.66
C THR A 67 14.02 -5.45 -8.35
N GLU A 68 14.28 -4.75 -7.27
CA GLU A 68 13.87 -5.15 -5.92
C GLU A 68 13.66 -3.89 -5.06
N VAL A 69 12.63 -3.92 -4.24
CA VAL A 69 12.30 -2.86 -3.30
C VAL A 69 12.14 -3.47 -1.91
N ASN A 70 12.87 -2.96 -0.94
CA ASN A 70 12.70 -3.26 0.48
C ASN A 70 11.96 -2.11 1.13
N LEU A 71 10.77 -2.40 1.63
CA LEU A 71 9.94 -1.46 2.38
C LEU A 71 10.20 -1.66 3.87
N ILE A 72 10.65 -0.61 4.55
CA ILE A 72 10.82 -0.60 6.01
C ILE A 72 9.51 -0.06 6.60
N LEU A 73 8.76 -0.93 7.25
CA LEU A 73 7.39 -0.69 7.69
C LEU A 73 7.28 -0.75 9.21
N ASN A 74 6.35 0.02 9.75
CA ASN A 74 5.96 -0.03 11.15
C ASN A 74 4.43 -0.06 11.25
N SER A 75 3.87 -1.03 11.96
CA SER A 75 2.43 -1.16 12.20
C SER A 75 1.60 -0.98 10.92
N THR A 76 1.91 -1.75 9.88
CA THR A 76 1.31 -1.62 8.55
C THR A 76 0.45 -2.84 8.23
N GLN A 77 -0.73 -2.60 7.67
CA GLN A 77 -1.69 -3.65 7.30
C GLN A 77 -1.94 -3.71 5.79
N SER A 78 -1.68 -2.62 5.06
CA SER A 78 -1.88 -2.56 3.61
C SER A 78 -0.95 -1.53 2.98
N ILE A 79 -0.29 -1.91 1.90
CA ILE A 79 0.53 -1.02 1.05
C ILE A 79 0.63 -1.63 -0.35
N LYS A 80 0.71 -0.79 -1.36
CA LYS A 80 0.84 -1.18 -2.75
C LYS A 80 2.05 -0.48 -3.36
N VAL A 81 2.85 -1.22 -4.11
CA VAL A 81 4.03 -0.73 -4.84
C VAL A 81 3.76 -0.88 -6.33
N ASP A 82 3.69 0.23 -7.05
CA ASP A 82 3.24 0.31 -8.43
C ASP A 82 1.91 -0.44 -8.65
N THR A 83 1.94 -1.58 -9.31
CA THR A 83 0.76 -2.43 -9.54
C THR A 83 0.62 -3.58 -8.55
N GLU A 84 1.66 -3.85 -7.74
CA GLU A 84 1.73 -4.98 -6.82
C GLU A 84 1.19 -4.65 -5.43
N GLU A 85 0.19 -5.38 -4.98
CA GLU A 85 -0.30 -5.31 -3.60
C GLU A 85 0.56 -6.20 -2.70
N VAL A 86 1.13 -5.62 -1.64
CA VAL A 86 1.96 -6.35 -0.68
C VAL A 86 1.07 -7.14 0.27
N SER A 87 1.23 -8.47 0.30
CA SER A 87 0.46 -9.32 1.20
C SER A 87 1.02 -9.26 2.63
N PHE A 88 0.12 -9.04 3.59
CA PHE A 88 0.40 -9.09 5.02
C PHE A 88 -0.26 -10.29 5.72
N ARG A 89 -1.11 -11.04 5.01
CA ARG A 89 -1.70 -12.26 5.54
C ARG A 89 -0.69 -13.40 5.51
N ASN A 90 -0.65 -14.17 6.59
CA ASN A 90 0.06 -15.44 6.64
C ASN A 90 -0.81 -16.55 6.03
N LEU A 91 -0.16 -17.59 5.49
CA LEU A 91 -0.86 -18.76 4.94
C LEU A 91 -1.73 -19.51 5.98
N GLU A 92 -1.45 -19.29 7.26
CA GLU A 92 -2.20 -19.87 8.38
C GLU A 92 -3.51 -19.12 8.66
N ASP A 93 -3.61 -17.84 8.26
CA ASP A 93 -4.82 -17.01 8.39
C ASP A 93 -5.76 -17.17 7.19
N LEU A 94 -6.13 -18.38 6.85
CA LEU A 94 -7.06 -18.69 5.77
C LEU A 94 -8.52 -18.32 6.08
N SER A 95 -8.80 -17.77 7.26
CA SER A 95 -10.14 -17.33 7.64
C SER A 95 -10.49 -16.03 6.91
N LEU A 96 -11.28 -16.15 5.85
CA LEU A 96 -11.90 -15.00 5.18
C LEU A 96 -12.84 -14.31 6.18
N GLY A 97 -12.51 -13.10 6.59
CA GLY A 97 -13.34 -12.29 7.50
C GLY A 97 -12.69 -11.91 8.83
N THR A 98 -11.45 -12.32 9.05
CA THR A 98 -10.60 -11.80 10.14
C THR A 98 -9.83 -10.57 9.70
N GLY A 99 -9.58 -9.64 10.62
CA GLY A 99 -8.71 -8.49 10.42
C GLY A 99 -7.30 -8.87 10.00
N ILE A 100 -6.58 -7.91 9.47
CA ILE A 100 -5.16 -8.07 9.09
C ILE A 100 -4.31 -7.63 10.26
N GLU A 101 -3.43 -8.48 10.75
CA GLU A 101 -2.51 -8.14 11.82
C GLU A 101 -1.52 -7.03 11.41
N PHE A 102 -1.14 -6.21 12.39
CA PHE A 102 -0.13 -5.17 12.21
C PHE A 102 1.25 -5.79 11.98
N TYR A 103 1.87 -5.43 10.87
CA TYR A 103 3.21 -5.86 10.53
C TYR A 103 4.24 -4.76 10.79
N THR A 104 5.33 -5.11 11.46
CA THR A 104 6.51 -4.26 11.64
C THR A 104 7.73 -5.03 11.17
N GLY A 105 8.49 -4.47 10.25
CA GLY A 105 9.67 -5.11 9.69
C GLY A 105 9.93 -4.70 8.24
N ILE A 106 10.70 -5.52 7.55
CA ILE A 106 11.06 -5.30 6.14
C ILE A 106 10.25 -6.25 5.26
N LYS A 107 9.59 -5.70 4.24
CA LYS A 107 8.94 -6.46 3.15
C LYS A 107 9.68 -6.20 1.86
N THR A 108 10.07 -7.27 1.19
CA THR A 108 10.71 -7.23 -0.12
C THR A 108 9.68 -7.46 -1.22
N VAL A 109 9.68 -6.57 -2.20
CA VAL A 109 8.81 -6.63 -3.39
C VAL A 109 9.70 -6.58 -4.64
N GLN A 110 9.30 -7.30 -5.67
CA GLN A 110 9.96 -7.28 -6.97
C GLN A 110 9.02 -6.65 -8.00
N PRO A 111 9.06 -5.33 -8.19
CA PRO A 111 8.16 -4.67 -9.12
C PRO A 111 8.43 -5.15 -10.56
N LEU A 112 7.35 -5.37 -11.31
CA LEU A 112 7.42 -5.81 -12.72
C LEU A 112 7.60 -4.62 -13.68
N ASN A 113 8.54 -3.73 -13.37
CA ASN A 113 8.80 -2.54 -14.17
C ASN A 113 9.76 -2.85 -15.32
N GLY A 114 9.52 -2.23 -16.47
CA GLY A 114 10.44 -2.25 -17.61
C GLY A 114 11.65 -1.33 -17.40
N PHE A 115 12.56 -1.34 -18.36
CA PHE A 115 13.65 -0.38 -18.41
C PHE A 115 13.14 0.99 -18.91
N THR A 116 13.37 2.03 -18.13
CA THR A 116 13.01 3.42 -18.47
C THR A 116 14.15 4.38 -18.11
N GLU A 117 14.16 5.57 -18.72
CA GLU A 117 15.12 6.62 -18.38
C GLU A 117 14.83 7.22 -16.98
N GLU A 118 13.55 7.31 -16.64
CA GLU A 118 13.07 7.88 -15.38
C GLU A 118 12.54 6.79 -14.42
N SER A 119 13.34 5.82 -14.08
CA SER A 119 12.89 4.74 -13.19
C SER A 119 12.42 5.29 -11.83
N THR A 120 11.13 5.53 -11.70
CA THR A 120 10.43 5.97 -10.49
C THR A 120 9.67 4.81 -9.86
N LEU A 121 9.28 4.97 -8.61
CA LEU A 121 8.48 4.02 -7.86
C LEU A 121 7.28 4.75 -7.26
N THR A 122 6.09 4.20 -7.45
CA THR A 122 4.86 4.74 -6.88
C THR A 122 4.37 3.83 -5.74
N ILE A 123 4.18 4.43 -4.57
CA ILE A 123 3.62 3.74 -3.42
C ILE A 123 2.27 4.32 -3.12
N THR A 124 1.27 3.45 -3.02
CA THR A 124 -0.12 3.81 -2.75
C THR A 124 -0.73 2.91 -1.70
N GLN A 125 -1.88 3.31 -1.21
CA GLN A 125 -2.75 2.46 -0.42
C GLN A 125 -4.18 2.61 -0.92
N THR A 126 -4.79 1.50 -1.27
CA THR A 126 -6.16 1.46 -1.80
C THR A 126 -7.18 0.97 -0.79
N LYS A 127 -6.72 0.38 0.32
CA LYS A 127 -7.58 -0.09 1.41
C LYS A 127 -7.49 0.89 2.58
N PRO A 128 -8.58 1.17 3.27
CA PRO A 128 -8.62 2.11 4.40
C PRO A 128 -8.03 1.46 5.68
N LEU A 129 -6.81 0.98 5.60
CA LEU A 129 -6.09 0.31 6.69
C LEU A 129 -4.86 1.12 7.09
N PHE A 130 -4.28 0.82 8.23
CA PHE A 130 -3.09 1.53 8.69
C PHE A 130 -1.86 1.24 7.82
N PHE A 131 -1.09 2.28 7.52
CA PHE A 131 0.24 2.10 6.98
C PHE A 131 1.22 3.17 7.50
N THR A 132 2.42 2.75 7.82
CA THR A 132 3.54 3.64 8.16
C THR A 132 4.79 3.15 7.45
N LEU A 133 5.25 3.93 6.49
CA LEU A 133 6.47 3.69 5.74
C LEU A 133 7.60 4.51 6.36
N LEU A 134 8.61 3.82 6.90
CA LEU A 134 9.78 4.45 7.51
C LEU A 134 10.90 4.72 6.51
N GLY A 135 11.03 3.87 5.49
CA GLY A 135 12.05 4.01 4.48
C GLY A 135 11.89 3.02 3.35
N ILE A 136 12.62 3.29 2.27
CA ILE A 136 12.65 2.47 1.06
C ILE A 136 14.11 2.26 0.69
N GLU A 137 14.47 1.00 0.43
CA GLU A 137 15.72 0.62 -0.21
C GLU A 137 15.39 -0.07 -1.52
N TYR A 138 16.12 0.19 -2.58
CA TYR A 138 15.89 -0.46 -3.86
C TYR A 138 17.18 -0.82 -4.58
N LYS A 139 17.12 -1.91 -5.34
CA LYS A 139 18.17 -2.35 -6.25
C LYS A 139 17.82 -1.92 -7.67
N VAL A 140 18.81 -1.42 -8.38
CA VAL A 140 18.66 -0.92 -9.76
C VAL A 140 19.56 -1.73 -10.67
N SER A 141 19.02 -2.12 -11.82
CA SER A 141 19.77 -2.64 -12.98
C SER A 141 19.84 -1.54 -14.03
N ILE A 142 21.00 -1.38 -14.62
CA ILE A 142 21.32 -0.43 -15.70
C ILE A 142 21.71 -1.23 -16.94
#